data_d7a7facf5e61bb4a4850bd941e3a7a63
#
_entry.id   d7a7facf5e61bb4a4850bd941e3a7a63
#
_cell.length_a   1.000
_cell.length_b   1.000
_cell.length_c   1.000
_cell.angle_alpha   90.00
_cell.angle_beta   90.00
_cell.angle_gamma   90.00
#
_symmetry.space_group_name_H-M   'P 1'
#
loop_
_entity.id
_entity.type
_entity.pdbx_description
1 polymer ?
#
loop_
_entity_poly.entity_id
_entity_poly.type
_entity_poly.pdbx_seq_one_letter_code
_entity_poly.pdbx_strand_id
1 'polypeptide(L)'
;MKVLRVISSVNPVAGGPINGLVNSSKELLKLGHEVSVLSLDNPRSPWVEGFDFPLITFKACLGTYSYSSSFYKWLKLNVHKYDVVVIHGLWQFHSYATSTLCLKNRVPFVVFTHGMLDPWFNKNQRIKTLKKKIYWSLFERHVINNANSVLFTSEEECKLARTPFSPYGANERVVSYGCPKIKADKIKLVKNFNKRFPELIGKQVGLFLSRIDHKKGIDLLIDAMATIDTVPSDFILAIAGPDNVNLRVELEAQIKNLGIVDRIVWLGMLSGDLKWGAFYAADFFILPSHQENFGIVVAEALSTSTPVLITNKVNIWREISSSGSGFVANDDVRGISLLLKRWFSLNKQEKAEMAVNAAQCYSEKFSIEAAAVDLERELLNVIEAKSYE
;
A
#
# COMPACT_ATOMS: atom_id res chain seq x y z
N MET A 1 2.71 22.83 -13.36
CA MET A 1 3.97 22.09 -13.61
C MET A 1 3.73 20.90 -14.53
N LYS A 2 4.78 20.50 -15.27
CA LYS A 2 4.82 19.28 -16.08
C LYS A 2 5.56 18.19 -15.34
N VAL A 3 4.86 17.14 -14.94
CA VAL A 3 5.38 16.05 -14.11
C VAL A 3 5.57 14.79 -14.95
N LEU A 4 6.78 14.23 -14.97
CA LEU A 4 7.02 12.90 -15.51
C LEU A 4 7.08 11.88 -14.36
N ARG A 5 6.19 10.89 -14.41
CA ARG A 5 6.19 9.78 -13.44
C ARG A 5 6.79 8.53 -14.08
N VAL A 6 7.87 8.03 -13.50
CA VAL A 6 8.61 6.90 -14.05
C VAL A 6 8.45 5.69 -13.16
N ILE A 7 7.96 4.59 -13.73
CA ILE A 7 7.71 3.33 -13.02
C ILE A 7 8.14 2.14 -13.89
N SER A 8 8.51 1.03 -13.27
CA SER A 8 8.93 -0.17 -14.02
C SER A 8 7.79 -0.81 -14.80
N SER A 9 6.57 -0.81 -14.26
CA SER A 9 5.37 -1.36 -14.92
C SER A 9 4.09 -0.70 -14.40
N VAL A 10 3.14 -0.49 -15.30
CA VAL A 10 1.78 -0.03 -14.98
C VAL A 10 0.79 -1.19 -14.87
N ASN A 11 1.25 -2.43 -14.81
CA ASN A 11 0.41 -3.61 -14.62
C ASN A 11 -0.34 -3.53 -13.28
N PRO A 12 -1.70 -3.56 -13.27
CA PRO A 12 -2.49 -3.48 -12.04
C PRO A 12 -2.20 -4.60 -11.03
N VAL A 13 -1.68 -5.73 -11.47
CA VAL A 13 -1.25 -6.84 -10.58
C VAL A 13 -0.12 -6.40 -9.63
N ALA A 14 0.67 -5.37 -9.98
CA ALA A 14 1.68 -4.78 -9.10
C ALA A 14 1.08 -4.10 -7.84
N GLY A 15 -0.22 -3.83 -7.81
CA GLY A 15 -0.97 -3.42 -6.63
C GLY A 15 -0.68 -1.98 -6.17
N GLY A 16 -0.26 -1.81 -4.91
CA GLY A 16 -0.15 -0.51 -4.25
C GLY A 16 0.56 0.60 -5.04
N PRO A 17 1.78 0.41 -5.55
CA PRO A 17 2.52 1.47 -6.25
C PRO A 17 1.80 2.04 -7.47
N ILE A 18 1.20 1.18 -8.30
CA ILE A 18 0.48 1.64 -9.49
C ILE A 18 -0.85 2.32 -9.13
N ASN A 19 -1.59 1.77 -8.16
CA ASN A 19 -2.83 2.39 -7.71
C ASN A 19 -2.60 3.80 -7.16
N GLY A 20 -1.57 3.99 -6.34
CA GLY A 20 -1.23 5.30 -5.82
C GLY A 20 -0.72 6.25 -6.89
N LEU A 21 0.08 5.77 -7.85
CA LEU A 21 0.48 6.57 -9.01
C LEU A 21 -0.75 7.07 -9.76
N VAL A 22 -1.69 6.18 -10.10
CA VAL A 22 -2.92 6.53 -10.85
C VAL A 22 -3.77 7.51 -10.06
N ASN A 23 -4.06 7.22 -8.79
CA ASN A 23 -4.93 8.05 -7.97
C ASN A 23 -4.35 9.45 -7.74
N SER A 24 -3.07 9.55 -7.34
CA SER A 24 -2.42 10.85 -7.14
C SER A 24 -2.23 11.62 -8.45
N SER A 25 -2.07 10.95 -9.59
CA SER A 25 -2.01 11.61 -10.90
C SER A 25 -3.35 12.24 -11.27
N LYS A 26 -4.48 11.56 -10.98
CA LYS A 26 -5.84 12.12 -11.18
C LYS A 26 -6.04 13.41 -10.39
N GLU A 27 -5.57 13.44 -9.15
CA GLU A 27 -5.68 14.65 -8.33
C GLU A 27 -4.73 15.77 -8.81
N LEU A 28 -3.49 15.46 -9.19
CA LEU A 28 -2.58 16.46 -9.77
C LEU A 28 -3.16 17.09 -11.06
N LEU A 29 -3.85 16.32 -11.90
CA LEU A 29 -4.56 16.87 -13.07
C LEU A 29 -5.69 17.83 -12.65
N LYS A 30 -6.46 17.50 -11.61
CA LYS A 30 -7.51 18.41 -11.07
C LYS A 30 -6.93 19.70 -10.51
N LEU A 31 -5.71 19.65 -9.97
CA LEU A 31 -4.95 20.83 -9.50
C LEU A 31 -4.32 21.63 -10.66
N GLY A 32 -4.56 21.25 -11.91
CA GLY A 32 -4.13 21.98 -13.11
C GLY A 32 -2.71 21.64 -13.60
N HIS A 33 -2.15 20.50 -13.17
CA HIS A 33 -0.83 20.05 -13.62
C HIS A 33 -0.91 19.12 -14.83
N GLU A 34 0.15 19.07 -15.64
CA GLU A 34 0.29 18.10 -16.72
C GLU A 34 1.05 16.88 -16.18
N VAL A 35 0.50 15.67 -16.35
CA VAL A 35 1.13 14.41 -15.92
C VAL A 35 1.32 13.49 -17.09
N SER A 36 2.54 12.97 -17.25
CA SER A 36 2.88 11.89 -18.18
C SER A 36 3.50 10.72 -17.41
N VAL A 37 3.24 9.51 -17.87
CA VAL A 37 3.81 8.29 -17.28
C VAL A 37 4.77 7.63 -18.26
N LEU A 38 5.93 7.21 -17.77
CA LEU A 38 6.93 6.48 -18.52
C LEU A 38 7.17 5.11 -17.87
N SER A 39 7.04 4.02 -18.64
CA SER A 39 7.22 2.67 -18.11
C SER A 39 8.04 1.74 -19.02
N LEU A 40 8.42 0.59 -18.47
CA LEU A 40 9.14 -0.48 -19.16
C LEU A 40 8.22 -1.61 -19.62
N ASP A 41 6.93 -1.34 -19.73
CA ASP A 41 5.97 -2.31 -20.24
C ASP A 41 6.11 -2.54 -21.74
N ASN A 42 5.71 -3.73 -22.18
CA ASN A 42 5.52 -3.96 -23.59
C ASN A 42 4.31 -3.12 -24.09
N PRO A 43 4.47 -2.28 -25.14
CA PRO A 43 3.36 -1.49 -25.68
C PRO A 43 2.10 -2.28 -26.05
N ARG A 44 2.23 -3.59 -26.29
CA ARG A 44 1.13 -4.50 -26.63
C ARG A 44 0.52 -5.20 -25.40
N SER A 45 0.90 -4.83 -24.18
CA SER A 45 0.30 -5.41 -22.99
C SER A 45 -1.12 -4.92 -22.78
N PRO A 46 -2.07 -5.78 -22.36
CA PRO A 46 -3.49 -5.40 -22.20
C PRO A 46 -3.72 -4.23 -21.24
N TRP A 47 -2.85 -4.07 -20.24
CA TRP A 47 -2.95 -2.98 -19.26
C TRP A 47 -2.33 -1.66 -19.71
N VAL A 48 -1.72 -1.62 -20.89
CA VAL A 48 -1.22 -0.39 -21.54
C VAL A 48 -2.32 0.24 -22.37
N GLU A 49 -3.16 -0.57 -23.02
CA GLU A 49 -4.32 -0.14 -23.75
C GLU A 49 -5.38 0.40 -22.80
N GLY A 50 -5.82 1.65 -22.98
CA GLY A 50 -6.82 2.27 -22.10
C GLY A 50 -6.28 2.80 -20.78
N PHE A 51 -4.97 2.97 -20.64
CA PHE A 51 -4.40 3.65 -19.48
C PHE A 51 -4.84 5.12 -19.43
N ASP A 52 -5.27 5.59 -18.26
CA ASP A 52 -5.98 6.88 -18.06
C ASP A 52 -5.16 8.15 -18.38
N PHE A 53 -3.85 8.02 -18.61
CA PHE A 53 -2.93 9.16 -18.78
C PHE A 53 -2.07 9.00 -20.04
N PRO A 54 -1.42 10.09 -20.53
CA PRO A 54 -0.35 9.98 -21.50
C PRO A 54 0.75 9.01 -21.02
N LEU A 55 0.78 7.81 -21.63
CA LEU A 55 1.67 6.72 -21.28
C LEU A 55 2.68 6.48 -22.39
N ILE A 56 3.96 6.57 -22.05
CA ILE A 56 5.08 6.25 -22.91
C ILE A 56 5.68 4.91 -22.45
N THR A 57 5.75 3.93 -23.29
CA THR A 57 6.23 2.59 -22.92
C THR A 57 7.35 2.11 -23.83
N PHE A 58 8.31 1.42 -23.22
CA PHE A 58 9.43 0.82 -23.96
C PHE A 58 9.69 -0.59 -23.41
N LYS A 59 9.42 -1.59 -24.24
CA LYS A 59 9.65 -2.97 -23.84
C LYS A 59 11.07 -3.17 -23.31
N ALA A 60 11.17 -3.65 -22.08
CA ALA A 60 12.43 -4.05 -21.49
C ALA A 60 12.98 -5.33 -22.10
N CYS A 61 14.30 -5.50 -22.06
CA CYS A 61 14.95 -6.79 -22.30
C CYS A 61 14.57 -7.79 -21.19
N LEU A 62 14.77 -9.08 -21.47
CA LEU A 62 14.54 -10.16 -20.52
C LEU A 62 15.37 -9.96 -19.23
N GLY A 63 14.77 -10.31 -18.11
CA GLY A 63 15.39 -10.28 -16.79
C GLY A 63 14.78 -9.24 -15.83
N THR A 64 15.06 -9.43 -14.55
CA THR A 64 14.50 -8.61 -13.47
C THR A 64 15.02 -7.18 -13.41
N TYR A 65 16.17 -6.91 -14.04
CA TYR A 65 16.74 -5.56 -14.11
C TYR A 65 16.01 -4.66 -15.10
N SER A 66 15.32 -5.24 -16.08
CA SER A 66 14.47 -4.54 -17.04
C SER A 66 15.17 -3.47 -17.86
N TYR A 67 16.36 -3.79 -18.42
CA TYR A 67 17.12 -2.87 -19.29
C TYR A 67 16.37 -2.54 -20.58
N SER A 68 16.41 -1.27 -21.01
CA SER A 68 15.86 -0.81 -22.31
C SER A 68 16.65 0.37 -22.86
N SER A 69 17.34 0.14 -23.98
CA SER A 69 18.08 1.21 -24.68
C SER A 69 17.15 2.26 -25.29
N SER A 70 15.95 1.86 -25.73
CA SER A 70 14.95 2.79 -26.28
C SER A 70 14.38 3.71 -25.19
N PHE A 71 14.12 3.19 -23.99
CA PHE A 71 13.76 3.98 -22.82
C PHE A 71 14.83 5.04 -22.52
N TYR A 72 16.11 4.64 -22.47
CA TYR A 72 17.22 5.56 -22.20
C TYR A 72 17.34 6.64 -23.28
N LYS A 73 17.24 6.27 -24.57
CA LYS A 73 17.30 7.22 -25.68
C LYS A 73 16.16 8.23 -25.62
N TRP A 74 14.96 7.78 -25.37
CA TRP A 74 13.80 8.66 -25.26
C TRP A 74 13.96 9.63 -24.09
N LEU A 75 14.34 9.12 -22.93
CA LEU A 75 14.51 9.94 -21.73
C LEU A 75 15.59 11.00 -21.92
N LYS A 76 16.74 10.63 -22.55
CA LYS A 76 17.80 11.57 -22.90
C LYS A 76 17.33 12.73 -23.75
N LEU A 77 16.39 12.49 -24.67
CA LEU A 77 15.86 13.49 -25.60
C LEU A 77 14.69 14.30 -25.03
N ASN A 78 14.08 13.87 -23.94
CA ASN A 78 12.80 14.46 -23.51
C ASN A 78 12.75 14.88 -22.04
N VAL A 79 13.67 14.41 -21.17
CA VAL A 79 13.59 14.68 -19.72
C VAL A 79 13.60 16.19 -19.41
N HIS A 80 14.31 16.98 -20.17
CA HIS A 80 14.42 18.45 -20.00
C HIS A 80 13.11 19.22 -20.29
N LYS A 81 12.08 18.54 -20.83
CA LYS A 81 10.77 19.12 -21.13
C LYS A 81 9.83 19.11 -19.89
N TYR A 82 10.27 18.47 -18.82
CA TYR A 82 9.50 18.33 -17.58
C TYR A 82 10.10 19.20 -16.47
N ASP A 83 9.23 19.77 -15.64
CA ASP A 83 9.64 20.59 -14.51
C ASP A 83 10.20 19.75 -13.38
N VAL A 84 9.66 18.54 -13.19
CA VAL A 84 10.05 17.58 -12.15
C VAL A 84 9.79 16.13 -12.60
N VAL A 85 10.64 15.21 -12.11
CA VAL A 85 10.49 13.77 -12.35
C VAL A 85 10.22 13.04 -11.04
N VAL A 86 9.21 12.16 -11.01
CA VAL A 86 8.90 11.28 -9.88
C VAL A 86 9.25 9.85 -10.23
N ILE A 87 10.25 9.28 -9.59
CA ILE A 87 10.71 7.90 -9.80
C ILE A 87 9.99 7.00 -8.80
N HIS A 88 9.34 5.94 -9.27
CA HIS A 88 8.64 4.97 -8.46
C HIS A 88 9.38 3.64 -8.39
N GLY A 89 9.88 3.29 -7.22
CA GLY A 89 10.60 2.04 -6.97
C GLY A 89 12.10 2.13 -7.24
N LEU A 90 12.80 1.09 -6.78
CA LEU A 90 14.26 0.97 -6.75
C LEU A 90 14.70 -0.36 -7.40
N TRP A 91 16.03 -0.57 -7.49
CA TRP A 91 16.65 -1.84 -7.86
C TRP A 91 16.56 -2.25 -9.32
N GLN A 92 16.02 -1.39 -10.20
CA GLN A 92 15.83 -1.67 -11.61
C GLN A 92 16.40 -0.55 -12.49
N PHE A 93 16.55 -0.83 -13.79
CA PHE A 93 17.17 0.09 -14.76
C PHE A 93 16.53 1.47 -14.79
N HIS A 94 15.21 1.55 -14.66
CA HIS A 94 14.47 2.82 -14.74
C HIS A 94 14.89 3.81 -13.66
N SER A 95 15.14 3.38 -12.42
CA SER A 95 15.55 4.27 -11.33
C SER A 95 16.91 4.90 -11.59
N TYR A 96 17.91 4.08 -11.90
CA TYR A 96 19.25 4.55 -12.17
C TYR A 96 19.36 5.38 -13.46
N ALA A 97 18.76 4.92 -14.57
CA ALA A 97 18.79 5.64 -15.83
C ALA A 97 18.13 7.01 -15.73
N THR A 98 16.98 7.09 -15.04
CA THR A 98 16.26 8.34 -14.87
C THR A 98 17.03 9.33 -14.01
N SER A 99 17.49 8.92 -12.84
CA SER A 99 18.25 9.80 -11.94
C SER A 99 19.51 10.35 -12.60
N THR A 100 20.26 9.50 -13.33
CA THR A 100 21.46 9.90 -14.06
C THR A 100 21.16 10.97 -15.12
N LEU A 101 20.08 10.81 -15.88
CA LEU A 101 19.69 11.77 -16.91
C LEU A 101 19.07 13.04 -16.33
N CYS A 102 18.36 12.96 -15.22
CA CYS A 102 17.87 14.12 -14.47
C CYS A 102 19.04 14.99 -13.99
N LEU A 103 20.05 14.40 -13.35
CA LEU A 103 21.25 15.10 -12.90
C LEU A 103 21.99 15.76 -14.08
N LYS A 104 22.21 15.01 -15.17
CA LYS A 104 22.90 15.53 -16.37
C LYS A 104 22.18 16.71 -17.00
N ASN A 105 20.85 16.73 -16.98
CA ASN A 105 20.05 17.79 -17.58
C ASN A 105 19.58 18.83 -16.55
N ARG A 106 20.01 18.72 -15.30
CA ARG A 106 19.60 19.58 -14.19
C ARG A 106 18.08 19.63 -14.00
N VAL A 107 17.38 18.51 -14.20
CA VAL A 107 15.95 18.37 -13.93
C VAL A 107 15.79 17.83 -12.51
N PRO A 108 15.04 18.48 -11.61
CA PRO A 108 14.85 17.99 -10.28
C PRO A 108 14.07 16.67 -10.30
N PHE A 109 14.40 15.77 -9.36
CA PHE A 109 13.69 14.51 -9.24
C PHE A 109 13.51 14.08 -7.79
N VAL A 110 12.40 13.39 -7.55
CA VAL A 110 12.06 12.77 -6.26
C VAL A 110 11.87 11.26 -6.44
N VAL A 111 12.02 10.50 -5.37
CA VAL A 111 11.97 9.03 -5.41
C VAL A 111 10.99 8.50 -4.39
N PHE A 112 9.95 7.77 -4.80
CA PHE A 112 9.14 6.94 -3.93
C PHE A 112 9.75 5.54 -3.77
N THR A 113 10.10 5.16 -2.57
CA THR A 113 10.75 3.87 -2.27
C THR A 113 9.80 2.68 -2.24
N HIS A 114 8.52 2.90 -1.96
CA HIS A 114 7.47 1.87 -1.86
C HIS A 114 7.84 0.70 -0.94
N GLY A 115 8.53 0.98 0.17
CA GLY A 115 8.96 -0.04 1.12
C GLY A 115 10.13 -0.90 0.65
N MET A 116 10.75 -0.60 -0.49
CA MET A 116 11.83 -1.42 -1.04
C MET A 116 13.14 -1.34 -0.24
N LEU A 117 13.24 -0.40 0.71
CA LEU A 117 14.33 -0.28 1.68
C LEU A 117 13.97 -0.90 3.04
N ASP A 118 12.87 -1.63 3.18
CA ASP A 118 12.51 -2.31 4.41
C ASP A 118 13.50 -3.46 4.71
N PRO A 119 14.08 -3.53 5.93
CA PRO A 119 15.03 -4.57 6.33
C PRO A 119 14.43 -5.98 6.33
N TRP A 120 13.10 -6.11 6.37
CA TRP A 120 12.40 -7.40 6.29
C TRP A 120 12.80 -8.21 5.06
N PHE A 121 13.00 -7.55 3.91
CA PHE A 121 13.41 -8.20 2.66
C PHE A 121 14.83 -8.76 2.67
N ASN A 122 15.62 -8.40 3.68
CA ASN A 122 16.98 -8.90 3.85
C ASN A 122 17.07 -10.09 4.83
N LYS A 123 15.98 -10.39 5.56
CA LYS A 123 15.92 -11.54 6.47
C LYS A 123 15.96 -12.84 5.66
N ASN A 124 16.77 -13.80 6.09
CA ASN A 124 16.86 -15.16 5.55
C ASN A 124 17.32 -15.30 4.08
N GLN A 125 17.88 -14.25 3.44
CA GLN A 125 18.30 -14.28 2.03
C GLN A 125 19.73 -13.74 1.82
N ARG A 126 20.72 -14.35 2.46
CA ARG A 126 22.13 -13.88 2.51
C ARG A 126 22.71 -13.52 1.13
N ILE A 127 22.53 -14.39 0.12
CA ILE A 127 23.06 -14.16 -1.25
C ILE A 127 22.37 -12.96 -1.92
N LYS A 128 21.05 -12.85 -1.79
CA LYS A 128 20.32 -11.69 -2.36
C LYS A 128 20.70 -10.40 -1.64
N THR A 129 20.89 -10.46 -0.33
CA THR A 129 21.34 -9.30 0.45
C THR A 129 22.72 -8.83 0.03
N LEU A 130 23.68 -9.76 -0.22
CA LEU A 130 25.00 -9.40 -0.71
C LEU A 130 24.93 -8.74 -2.10
N LYS A 131 24.15 -9.31 -3.04
CA LYS A 131 23.92 -8.70 -4.37
C LYS A 131 23.30 -7.31 -4.24
N LYS A 132 22.33 -7.11 -3.36
CA LYS A 132 21.72 -5.79 -3.10
C LYS A 132 22.74 -4.80 -2.51
N LYS A 133 23.63 -5.22 -1.60
CA LYS A 133 24.69 -4.35 -1.04
C LYS A 133 25.67 -3.88 -2.11
N ILE A 134 26.08 -4.77 -3.01
CA ILE A 134 26.94 -4.42 -4.15
C ILE A 134 26.22 -3.44 -5.08
N TYR A 135 24.98 -3.74 -5.45
CA TYR A 135 24.18 -2.87 -6.31
C TYR A 135 23.91 -1.50 -5.65
N TRP A 136 23.65 -1.47 -4.34
CA TRP A 136 23.55 -0.24 -3.57
C TRP A 136 24.79 0.63 -3.70
N SER A 137 25.97 0.07 -3.46
CA SER A 137 27.22 0.81 -3.50
C SER A 137 27.55 1.37 -4.90
N LEU A 138 27.17 0.64 -5.95
CA LEU A 138 27.51 1.03 -7.32
C LEU A 138 26.45 1.95 -7.97
N PHE A 139 25.17 1.78 -7.65
CA PHE A 139 24.09 2.42 -8.39
C PHE A 139 23.04 3.09 -7.46
N GLU A 140 22.36 2.33 -6.63
CA GLU A 140 21.16 2.81 -5.94
C GLU A 140 21.44 3.89 -4.91
N ARG A 141 22.61 3.84 -4.26
CA ARG A 141 23.07 4.91 -3.37
C ARG A 141 23.11 6.27 -4.08
N HIS A 142 23.54 6.29 -5.34
CA HIS A 142 23.59 7.53 -6.13
C HIS A 142 22.18 8.04 -6.45
N VAL A 143 21.22 7.16 -6.72
CA VAL A 143 19.81 7.53 -6.90
C VAL A 143 19.28 8.20 -5.64
N ILE A 144 19.43 7.56 -4.50
CA ILE A 144 18.89 8.02 -3.22
C ILE A 144 19.57 9.30 -2.71
N ASN A 145 20.89 9.36 -2.76
CA ASN A 145 21.63 10.49 -2.17
C ASN A 145 21.61 11.76 -3.05
N ASN A 146 21.28 11.64 -4.33
CA ASN A 146 21.15 12.79 -5.24
C ASN A 146 19.69 13.16 -5.54
N ALA A 147 18.73 12.43 -5.03
CA ALA A 147 17.32 12.82 -5.12
C ALA A 147 17.10 14.13 -4.35
N ASN A 148 16.36 15.08 -4.93
CA ASN A 148 15.98 16.32 -4.24
C ASN A 148 15.14 15.98 -3.00
N SER A 149 14.30 14.93 -3.09
CA SER A 149 13.62 14.33 -1.94
C SER A 149 13.40 12.83 -2.15
N VAL A 150 13.54 12.06 -1.07
CA VAL A 150 13.13 10.65 -1.01
C VAL A 150 11.83 10.56 -0.23
N LEU A 151 10.78 10.11 -0.92
CA LEU A 151 9.42 10.13 -0.41
C LEU A 151 9.07 8.78 0.22
N PHE A 152 8.60 8.84 1.45
CA PHE A 152 8.12 7.71 2.24
C PHE A 152 6.62 7.88 2.50
N THR A 153 5.89 6.77 2.54
CA THR A 153 4.44 6.80 2.72
C THR A 153 4.02 6.87 4.19
N SER A 154 4.96 6.66 5.11
CA SER A 154 4.77 6.75 6.56
C SER A 154 6.09 7.04 7.28
N GLU A 155 6.00 7.55 8.52
CA GLU A 155 7.14 7.75 9.41
C GLU A 155 7.89 6.43 9.70
N GLU A 156 7.17 5.31 9.80
CA GLU A 156 7.79 4.01 10.07
C GLU A 156 8.58 3.52 8.86
N GLU A 157 8.07 3.66 7.64
CA GLU A 157 8.82 3.34 6.42
C GLU A 157 10.12 4.14 6.36
N CYS A 158 10.05 5.45 6.65
CA CYS A 158 11.20 6.34 6.70
C CYS A 158 12.26 5.85 7.71
N LYS A 159 11.87 5.51 8.94
CA LYS A 159 12.77 4.99 9.97
C LYS A 159 13.42 3.66 9.57
N LEU A 160 12.63 2.75 9.03
CA LEU A 160 13.12 1.43 8.61
C LEU A 160 14.11 1.53 7.45
N ALA A 161 13.92 2.45 6.52
CA ALA A 161 14.78 2.65 5.36
C ALA A 161 16.24 3.01 5.69
N ARG A 162 16.49 3.60 6.85
CA ARG A 162 17.83 4.03 7.29
C ARG A 162 18.76 2.87 7.66
N THR A 163 18.22 1.68 7.89
CA THR A 163 18.96 0.59 8.53
C THR A 163 19.60 -0.43 7.59
N PRO A 164 19.04 -0.77 6.40
CA PRO A 164 19.51 -1.93 5.62
C PRO A 164 20.76 -1.68 4.78
N PHE A 165 21.05 -0.41 4.46
CA PHE A 165 22.14 -0.06 3.54
C PHE A 165 22.93 1.16 4.01
N SER A 166 24.29 1.11 3.84
CA SER A 166 25.20 2.19 4.23
C SER A 166 26.24 2.43 3.13
N PRO A 167 26.71 3.69 2.93
CA PRO A 167 26.18 4.91 3.53
C PRO A 167 24.80 5.30 2.99
N TYR A 168 23.97 5.92 3.83
CA TYR A 168 22.63 6.39 3.52
C TYR A 168 22.56 7.90 3.81
N GLY A 169 22.19 8.71 2.82
CA GLY A 169 22.19 10.18 2.91
C GLY A 169 20.98 10.80 2.18
N ALA A 170 19.79 10.20 2.34
CA ALA A 170 18.57 10.68 1.70
C ALA A 170 18.08 12.01 2.31
N ASN A 171 17.59 12.93 1.48
CA ASN A 171 16.72 14.02 1.92
C ASN A 171 15.31 13.47 2.09
N GLU A 172 14.98 13.05 3.31
CA GLU A 172 13.77 12.31 3.62
C GLU A 172 12.55 13.22 3.75
N ARG A 173 11.42 12.79 3.16
CA ARG A 173 10.11 13.41 3.33
C ARG A 173 9.03 12.33 3.46
N VAL A 174 8.09 12.55 4.36
CA VAL A 174 6.91 11.69 4.47
C VAL A 174 5.78 12.38 3.70
N VAL A 175 5.27 11.68 2.69
CA VAL A 175 4.14 12.13 1.86
C VAL A 175 3.11 11.02 1.87
N SER A 176 1.95 11.28 2.42
CA SER A 176 0.88 10.30 2.55
C SER A 176 0.50 9.68 1.19
N TYR A 177 0.09 8.42 1.24
CA TYR A 177 -0.27 7.64 0.05
C TYR A 177 -1.77 7.42 -0.01
N GLY A 178 -2.55 8.48 -0.08
CA GLY A 178 -4.00 8.44 0.08
C GLY A 178 -4.75 7.40 -0.75
N CYS A 179 -5.96 7.08 -0.33
CA CYS A 179 -6.92 6.33 -1.13
C CYS A 179 -8.17 7.17 -1.41
N PRO A 180 -8.83 6.97 -2.56
CA PRO A 180 -10.06 7.70 -2.87
C PRO A 180 -11.22 7.24 -1.98
N LYS A 181 -12.06 8.18 -1.56
CA LYS A 181 -13.32 7.87 -0.90
C LYS A 181 -14.32 7.35 -1.92
N ILE A 182 -15.00 6.26 -1.56
CA ILE A 182 -16.07 5.74 -2.41
C ILE A 182 -17.29 6.69 -2.40
N LYS A 183 -17.75 7.07 -3.59
CA LYS A 183 -18.95 7.91 -3.79
C LYS A 183 -20.14 7.01 -4.20
N ALA A 184 -20.49 6.06 -3.36
CA ALA A 184 -21.60 5.15 -3.65
C ALA A 184 -22.55 5.08 -2.45
N ASP A 185 -23.81 4.72 -2.73
CA ASP A 185 -24.85 4.55 -1.71
C ASP A 185 -24.51 3.35 -0.80
N LYS A 186 -24.17 3.64 0.46
CA LYS A 186 -23.89 2.65 1.49
C LYS A 186 -25.00 1.59 1.61
N ILE A 187 -26.26 2.01 1.56
CA ILE A 187 -27.41 1.11 1.74
C ILE A 187 -27.46 0.10 0.60
N LYS A 188 -27.27 0.59 -0.63
CA LYS A 188 -27.22 -0.25 -1.83
C LYS A 188 -26.05 -1.23 -1.79
N LEU A 189 -24.87 -0.77 -1.38
CA LEU A 189 -23.67 -1.60 -1.29
C LEU A 189 -23.84 -2.73 -0.27
N VAL A 190 -24.32 -2.41 0.93
CA VAL A 190 -24.59 -3.41 1.99
C VAL A 190 -25.68 -4.38 1.56
N LYS A 191 -26.75 -3.90 0.92
CA LYS A 191 -27.82 -4.77 0.39
C LYS A 191 -27.30 -5.77 -0.65
N ASN A 192 -26.45 -5.31 -1.57
CA ASN A 192 -25.83 -6.18 -2.58
C ASN A 192 -24.91 -7.23 -1.95
N PHE A 193 -24.12 -6.82 -0.96
CA PHE A 193 -23.24 -7.71 -0.21
C PHE A 193 -24.03 -8.77 0.57
N ASN A 194 -25.06 -8.36 1.32
CA ASN A 194 -25.92 -9.24 2.10
C ASN A 194 -26.71 -10.23 1.22
N LYS A 195 -27.11 -9.80 0.01
CA LYS A 195 -27.73 -10.72 -0.96
C LYS A 195 -26.79 -11.82 -1.39
N ARG A 196 -25.48 -11.53 -1.50
CA ARG A 196 -24.47 -12.50 -1.92
C ARG A 196 -24.00 -13.39 -0.77
N PHE A 197 -24.02 -12.88 0.47
CA PHE A 197 -23.55 -13.55 1.68
C PHE A 197 -24.61 -13.45 2.80
N PRO A 198 -25.76 -14.12 2.62
CA PRO A 198 -26.87 -14.03 3.58
C PRO A 198 -26.55 -14.60 4.96
N GLU A 199 -25.56 -15.48 5.05
CA GLU A 199 -25.08 -16.09 6.30
C GLU A 199 -24.43 -15.09 7.26
N LEU A 200 -24.07 -13.90 6.79
CA LEU A 200 -23.49 -12.83 7.60
C LEU A 200 -24.55 -11.86 8.18
N ILE A 201 -25.81 -11.96 7.74
CA ILE A 201 -26.87 -11.06 8.21
C ILE A 201 -27.15 -11.29 9.70
N GLY A 202 -27.11 -10.21 10.49
CA GLY A 202 -27.35 -10.25 11.94
C GLY A 202 -26.20 -10.83 12.76
N LYS A 203 -25.04 -11.07 12.14
CA LYS A 203 -23.82 -11.50 12.83
C LYS A 203 -22.92 -10.30 13.16
N GLN A 204 -22.04 -10.48 14.16
CA GLN A 204 -20.89 -9.60 14.34
C GLN A 204 -19.81 -10.05 13.36
N VAL A 205 -19.35 -9.14 12.49
CA VAL A 205 -18.45 -9.49 11.39
C VAL A 205 -17.09 -8.81 11.55
N GLY A 206 -16.03 -9.60 11.74
CA GLY A 206 -14.66 -9.17 11.53
C GLY A 206 -14.26 -9.43 10.08
N LEU A 207 -13.77 -8.43 9.36
CA LEU A 207 -13.36 -8.58 7.96
C LEU A 207 -11.84 -8.64 7.85
N PHE A 208 -11.32 -9.73 7.28
CA PHE A 208 -9.99 -9.79 6.69
C PHE A 208 -10.13 -9.64 5.16
N LEU A 209 -9.43 -8.70 4.55
CA LEU A 209 -9.41 -8.50 3.10
C LEU A 209 -7.99 -8.22 2.62
N SER A 210 -7.32 -9.25 2.08
CA SER A 210 -5.98 -9.16 1.49
C SER A 210 -5.71 -10.42 0.68
N ARG A 211 -4.55 -10.50 0.01
CA ARG A 211 -4.10 -11.79 -0.54
C ARG A 211 -3.97 -12.82 0.58
N ILE A 212 -4.37 -14.05 0.30
CA ILE A 212 -4.15 -15.19 1.19
C ILE A 212 -2.67 -15.60 1.06
N ASP A 213 -1.84 -15.18 2.02
CA ASP A 213 -0.38 -15.32 1.97
C ASP A 213 0.15 -15.32 3.41
N HIS A 214 1.17 -16.12 3.71
CA HIS A 214 1.79 -16.21 5.04
C HIS A 214 2.19 -14.84 5.61
N LYS A 215 2.67 -13.94 4.75
CA LYS A 215 3.01 -12.57 5.14
C LYS A 215 1.85 -11.80 5.79
N LYS A 216 0.61 -12.23 5.54
CA LYS A 216 -0.60 -11.56 6.04
C LYS A 216 -1.08 -12.08 7.39
N GLY A 217 -0.46 -13.15 7.92
CA GLY A 217 -0.68 -13.63 9.27
C GLY A 217 -2.09 -14.18 9.54
N ILE A 218 -2.75 -14.75 8.51
CA ILE A 218 -4.10 -15.33 8.68
C ILE A 218 -4.05 -16.52 9.65
N ASP A 219 -2.98 -17.30 9.58
CA ASP A 219 -2.68 -18.41 10.49
C ASP A 219 -2.68 -17.96 11.95
N LEU A 220 -1.99 -16.85 12.26
CA LEU A 220 -1.99 -16.25 13.60
C LEU A 220 -3.40 -15.82 14.04
N LEU A 221 -4.21 -15.29 13.12
CA LEU A 221 -5.57 -14.86 13.43
C LEU A 221 -6.46 -16.05 13.77
N ILE A 222 -6.35 -17.15 13.03
CA ILE A 222 -7.08 -18.38 13.26
C ILE A 222 -6.69 -18.97 14.63
N ASP A 223 -5.39 -19.07 14.93
CA ASP A 223 -4.90 -19.54 16.22
C ASP A 223 -5.39 -18.63 17.37
N ALA A 224 -5.31 -17.30 17.19
CA ALA A 224 -5.77 -16.34 18.19
C ALA A 224 -7.27 -16.51 18.49
N MET A 225 -8.09 -16.71 17.47
CA MET A 225 -9.53 -16.94 17.65
C MET A 225 -9.84 -18.17 18.50
N ALA A 226 -9.07 -19.25 18.30
CA ALA A 226 -9.23 -20.49 19.06
C ALA A 226 -8.80 -20.38 20.54
N THR A 227 -7.95 -19.40 20.87
CA THR A 227 -7.43 -19.19 22.24
C THR A 227 -8.28 -18.24 23.08
N ILE A 228 -9.35 -17.65 22.54
CA ILE A 228 -10.16 -16.64 23.22
C ILE A 228 -11.48 -17.24 23.67
N ASP A 229 -11.71 -17.35 24.99
CA ASP A 229 -12.95 -17.86 25.56
C ASP A 229 -14.14 -16.88 25.43
N THR A 230 -13.87 -15.59 25.19
CA THR A 230 -14.85 -14.51 25.18
C THR A 230 -15.33 -14.12 23.78
N VAL A 231 -15.06 -14.94 22.75
CA VAL A 231 -15.58 -14.67 21.39
C VAL A 231 -17.09 -14.82 21.39
N PRO A 232 -17.85 -13.78 20.99
CA PRO A 232 -19.31 -13.86 20.93
C PRO A 232 -19.79 -15.03 20.06
N SER A 233 -20.89 -15.67 20.44
CA SER A 233 -21.42 -16.84 19.71
C SER A 233 -21.89 -16.52 18.30
N ASP A 234 -22.27 -15.26 18.05
CA ASP A 234 -22.71 -14.72 16.77
C ASP A 234 -21.57 -14.07 15.94
N PHE A 235 -20.32 -14.13 16.42
CA PHE A 235 -19.18 -13.58 15.70
C PHE A 235 -18.72 -14.48 14.55
N ILE A 236 -18.52 -13.87 13.39
CA ILE A 236 -17.96 -14.50 12.17
C ILE A 236 -16.74 -13.72 11.69
N LEU A 237 -15.66 -14.41 11.41
CA LEU A 237 -14.53 -13.89 10.64
C LEU A 237 -14.78 -14.14 9.15
N ALA A 238 -14.99 -13.07 8.40
CA ALA A 238 -15.14 -13.10 6.96
C ALA A 238 -13.76 -12.87 6.29
N ILE A 239 -13.30 -13.84 5.50
CA ILE A 239 -11.98 -13.83 4.85
C ILE A 239 -12.15 -13.63 3.35
N ALA A 240 -11.61 -12.53 2.83
CA ALA A 240 -11.66 -12.15 1.42
C ALA A 240 -10.27 -12.00 0.82
N GLY A 241 -10.10 -12.45 -0.41
CA GLY A 241 -8.91 -12.23 -1.22
C GLY A 241 -8.50 -13.41 -2.10
N PRO A 242 -7.59 -13.19 -3.05
CA PRO A 242 -7.08 -14.27 -3.89
C PRO A 242 -6.06 -15.12 -3.14
N ASP A 243 -6.11 -16.42 -3.35
CA ASP A 243 -5.14 -17.40 -2.89
C ASP A 243 -4.24 -17.86 -4.05
N ASN A 244 -3.13 -17.17 -4.24
CA ASN A 244 -2.19 -17.46 -5.32
C ASN A 244 -1.12 -18.50 -4.93
N VAL A 245 -1.09 -18.92 -3.66
CA VAL A 245 -0.08 -19.83 -3.10
C VAL A 245 -0.69 -21.12 -2.54
N ASN A 246 -2.01 -21.32 -2.70
CA ASN A 246 -2.78 -22.47 -2.19
C ASN A 246 -2.72 -22.63 -0.66
N LEU A 247 -2.56 -21.54 0.07
CA LEU A 247 -2.48 -21.54 1.53
C LEU A 247 -3.83 -21.86 2.18
N ARG A 248 -4.93 -21.61 1.50
CA ARG A 248 -6.28 -21.86 2.01
C ARG A 248 -6.48 -23.30 2.47
N VAL A 249 -5.93 -24.29 1.76
CA VAL A 249 -6.04 -25.72 2.13
C VAL A 249 -5.43 -25.99 3.51
N GLU A 250 -4.27 -25.41 3.79
CA GLU A 250 -3.60 -25.53 5.10
C GLU A 250 -4.41 -24.83 6.19
N LEU A 251 -4.93 -23.62 5.91
CA LEU A 251 -5.76 -22.87 6.85
C LEU A 251 -7.10 -23.58 7.15
N GLU A 252 -7.75 -24.18 6.15
CA GLU A 252 -8.97 -24.98 6.37
C GLU A 252 -8.72 -26.22 7.25
N ALA A 253 -7.58 -26.87 7.08
CA ALA A 253 -7.16 -27.96 7.97
C ALA A 253 -6.92 -27.46 9.41
N GLN A 254 -6.26 -26.31 9.58
CA GLN A 254 -6.03 -25.66 10.87
C GLN A 254 -7.37 -25.30 11.54
N ILE A 255 -8.28 -24.64 10.82
CA ILE A 255 -9.64 -24.27 11.28
C ILE A 255 -10.42 -25.49 11.78
N LYS A 256 -10.36 -26.59 11.01
CA LYS A 256 -11.03 -27.86 11.39
C LYS A 256 -10.41 -28.46 12.65
N ASN A 257 -9.11 -28.51 12.75
CA ASN A 257 -8.41 -29.04 13.93
C ASN A 257 -8.70 -28.24 15.20
N LEU A 258 -8.92 -26.92 15.06
CA LEU A 258 -9.25 -26.01 16.16
C LEU A 258 -10.76 -25.99 16.47
N GLY A 259 -11.62 -26.66 15.70
CA GLY A 259 -13.05 -26.72 15.94
C GLY A 259 -13.82 -25.40 15.75
N ILE A 260 -13.31 -24.50 14.91
CA ILE A 260 -13.89 -23.15 14.68
C ILE A 260 -14.46 -22.97 13.26
N VAL A 261 -14.84 -24.07 12.59
CA VAL A 261 -15.34 -24.04 11.19
C VAL A 261 -16.56 -23.13 11.06
N ASP A 262 -17.49 -23.15 12.01
CA ASP A 262 -18.74 -22.37 11.99
C ASP A 262 -18.52 -20.87 12.24
N ARG A 263 -17.29 -20.45 12.54
CA ARG A 263 -16.92 -19.05 12.79
C ARG A 263 -16.17 -18.40 11.63
N ILE A 264 -15.96 -19.11 10.53
CA ILE A 264 -15.18 -18.64 9.36
C ILE A 264 -16.05 -18.71 8.12
N VAL A 265 -16.09 -17.60 7.38
CA VAL A 265 -16.72 -17.53 6.05
C VAL A 265 -15.71 -17.05 5.02
N TRP A 266 -15.51 -17.84 3.98
CA TRP A 266 -14.64 -17.50 2.85
C TRP A 266 -15.44 -16.78 1.77
N LEU A 267 -15.12 -15.49 1.55
CA LEU A 267 -15.82 -14.65 0.58
C LEU A 267 -15.22 -14.73 -0.84
N GLY A 268 -14.04 -15.35 -0.98
CA GLY A 268 -13.29 -15.33 -2.23
C GLY A 268 -12.75 -13.94 -2.58
N MET A 269 -12.41 -13.71 -3.83
CA MET A 269 -11.95 -12.38 -4.27
C MET A 269 -13.11 -11.42 -4.39
N LEU A 270 -13.03 -10.28 -3.71
CA LEU A 270 -14.01 -9.20 -3.79
C LEU A 270 -13.46 -8.02 -4.58
N SER A 271 -14.33 -7.43 -5.42
CA SER A 271 -14.03 -6.23 -6.20
C SER A 271 -15.26 -5.33 -6.31
N GLY A 272 -15.09 -4.07 -6.74
CA GLY A 272 -16.18 -3.14 -6.97
C GLY A 272 -17.15 -3.03 -5.78
N ASP A 273 -18.44 -3.05 -6.04
CA ASP A 273 -19.51 -2.86 -5.05
C ASP A 273 -19.46 -3.90 -3.91
N LEU A 274 -19.11 -5.15 -4.20
CA LEU A 274 -19.03 -6.20 -3.17
C LEU A 274 -17.89 -5.97 -2.18
N LYS A 275 -16.75 -5.46 -2.65
CA LYS A 275 -15.63 -5.09 -1.77
C LYS A 275 -16.05 -3.99 -0.80
N TRP A 276 -16.68 -2.94 -1.29
CA TRP A 276 -17.11 -1.83 -0.46
C TRP A 276 -18.27 -2.20 0.46
N GLY A 277 -19.18 -3.03 -0.05
CA GLY A 277 -20.26 -3.61 0.78
C GLY A 277 -19.72 -4.43 1.95
N ALA A 278 -18.63 -5.18 1.76
CA ALA A 278 -17.96 -5.93 2.83
C ALA A 278 -17.39 -5.01 3.92
N PHE A 279 -16.71 -3.91 3.54
CA PHE A 279 -16.22 -2.95 4.53
C PHE A 279 -17.37 -2.31 5.31
N TYR A 280 -18.45 -1.88 4.64
CA TYR A 280 -19.60 -1.26 5.30
C TYR A 280 -20.43 -2.23 6.16
N ALA A 281 -20.39 -3.53 5.88
CA ALA A 281 -21.07 -4.57 6.64
C ALA A 281 -20.25 -5.09 7.83
N ALA A 282 -18.93 -4.84 7.83
CA ALA A 282 -18.06 -5.28 8.90
C ALA A 282 -18.12 -4.36 10.12
N ASP A 283 -18.06 -4.96 11.32
CA ASP A 283 -17.93 -4.22 12.59
C ASP A 283 -16.49 -3.71 12.77
N PHE A 284 -15.51 -4.45 12.28
CA PHE A 284 -14.11 -4.05 12.24
C PHE A 284 -13.37 -4.74 11.09
N PHE A 285 -12.30 -4.12 10.66
CA PHE A 285 -11.33 -4.70 9.73
C PHE A 285 -10.10 -5.20 10.48
N ILE A 286 -9.56 -6.37 10.12
CA ILE A 286 -8.36 -6.92 10.77
C ILE A 286 -7.27 -7.27 9.75
N LEU A 287 -6.03 -6.82 10.02
CA LEU A 287 -4.87 -7.12 9.20
C LEU A 287 -3.66 -7.50 10.09
N PRO A 288 -3.49 -8.79 10.41
CA PRO A 288 -2.45 -9.29 11.31
C PRO A 288 -1.11 -9.49 10.60
N SER A 289 -0.77 -8.67 9.62
CA SER A 289 0.40 -8.82 8.76
C SER A 289 1.72 -8.82 9.52
N HIS A 290 2.65 -9.68 9.07
CA HIS A 290 4.06 -9.68 9.50
C HIS A 290 4.89 -8.55 8.86
N GLN A 291 4.43 -8.01 7.76
CA GLN A 291 4.99 -6.82 7.12
C GLN A 291 4.00 -6.24 6.11
N GLU A 292 3.75 -4.94 6.22
CA GLU A 292 2.96 -4.17 5.27
C GLU A 292 3.52 -2.75 5.18
N ASN A 293 3.79 -2.25 3.98
CA ASN A 293 4.35 -0.92 3.84
C ASN A 293 3.33 0.16 4.18
N PHE A 294 2.30 0.33 3.38
CA PHE A 294 1.23 1.28 3.66
C PHE A 294 -0.05 0.58 4.12
N GLY A 295 -0.40 -0.55 3.48
CA GLY A 295 -1.64 -1.23 3.78
C GLY A 295 -2.86 -0.46 3.29
N ILE A 296 -2.94 -0.22 1.98
CA ILE A 296 -4.04 0.56 1.37
C ILE A 296 -5.42 0.09 1.83
N VAL A 297 -5.58 -1.21 2.09
CA VAL A 297 -6.84 -1.79 2.57
C VAL A 297 -7.23 -1.29 3.97
N VAL A 298 -6.26 -0.87 4.80
CA VAL A 298 -6.52 -0.23 6.10
C VAL A 298 -7.12 1.15 5.88
N ALA A 299 -6.54 1.96 4.98
CA ALA A 299 -7.08 3.26 4.62
C ALA A 299 -8.47 3.14 3.96
N GLU A 300 -8.71 2.09 3.17
CA GLU A 300 -10.02 1.78 2.60
C GLU A 300 -11.06 1.45 3.69
N ALA A 301 -10.70 0.66 4.70
CA ALA A 301 -11.57 0.39 5.84
C ALA A 301 -11.91 1.69 6.60
N LEU A 302 -10.91 2.52 6.91
CA LEU A 302 -11.12 3.81 7.56
C LEU A 302 -12.03 4.74 6.75
N SER A 303 -11.93 4.71 5.40
CA SER A 303 -12.78 5.52 4.51
C SER A 303 -14.26 5.19 4.60
N THR A 304 -14.59 3.99 5.06
CA THR A 304 -15.97 3.51 5.33
C THR A 304 -16.36 3.65 6.79
N SER A 305 -15.55 4.33 7.61
CA SER A 305 -15.75 4.45 9.07
C SER A 305 -15.65 3.10 9.80
N THR A 306 -14.92 2.14 9.25
CA THR A 306 -14.72 0.82 9.84
C THR A 306 -13.46 0.84 10.70
N PRO A 307 -13.56 0.60 12.04
CA PRO A 307 -12.41 0.50 12.93
C PRO A 307 -11.43 -0.60 12.50
N VAL A 308 -10.14 -0.43 12.81
CA VAL A 308 -9.12 -1.34 12.33
C VAL A 308 -8.32 -1.98 13.47
N LEU A 309 -8.07 -3.28 13.35
CA LEU A 309 -7.21 -4.05 14.24
C LEU A 309 -5.97 -4.49 13.45
N ILE A 310 -4.81 -3.95 13.78
CA ILE A 310 -3.61 -4.19 12.98
C ILE A 310 -2.40 -4.54 13.84
N THR A 311 -1.38 -5.12 13.24
CA THR A 311 -0.09 -5.30 13.90
C THR A 311 0.79 -4.06 13.77
N ASN A 312 1.78 -3.94 14.66
CA ASN A 312 2.84 -2.93 14.59
C ASN A 312 3.83 -3.16 13.41
N LYS A 313 3.51 -4.11 12.52
CA LYS A 313 4.22 -4.39 11.26
C LYS A 313 3.51 -3.82 10.03
N VAL A 314 2.37 -3.20 10.24
CA VAL A 314 1.71 -2.33 9.25
C VAL A 314 2.23 -0.91 9.48
N ASN A 315 3.02 -0.35 8.58
CA ASN A 315 3.83 0.85 8.85
C ASN A 315 3.03 2.14 9.15
N ILE A 316 1.70 2.12 8.97
CA ILE A 316 0.79 3.21 9.39
C ILE A 316 0.21 3.00 10.80
N TRP A 317 0.76 2.10 11.60
CA TRP A 317 0.24 1.76 12.92
C TRP A 317 0.24 2.94 13.90
N ARG A 318 1.17 3.90 13.76
CA ARG A 318 1.25 5.07 14.65
C ARG A 318 0.06 6.00 14.45
N GLU A 319 -0.33 6.22 13.22
CA GLU A 319 -1.49 7.01 12.83
C GLU A 319 -2.79 6.40 13.38
N ILE A 320 -2.92 5.07 13.29
CA ILE A 320 -4.05 4.33 13.86
C ILE A 320 -4.10 4.44 15.38
N SER A 321 -2.95 4.24 16.04
CA SER A 321 -2.88 4.31 17.50
C SER A 321 -3.14 5.71 18.03
N SER A 322 -2.58 6.74 17.38
CA SER A 322 -2.71 8.14 17.84
C SER A 322 -4.10 8.72 17.61
N SER A 323 -4.81 8.27 16.58
CA SER A 323 -6.17 8.73 16.26
C SER A 323 -7.27 8.01 17.04
N GLY A 324 -6.96 6.90 17.72
CA GLY A 324 -7.98 6.07 18.35
C GLY A 324 -8.93 5.39 17.35
N SER A 325 -8.51 5.24 16.09
CA SER A 325 -9.32 4.64 15.02
C SER A 325 -9.28 3.10 15.02
N GLY A 326 -8.56 2.49 15.97
CA GLY A 326 -8.41 1.06 16.08
C GLY A 326 -7.39 0.65 17.14
N PHE A 327 -7.03 -0.62 17.14
CA PHE A 327 -6.05 -1.19 18.06
C PHE A 327 -4.82 -1.71 17.32
N VAL A 328 -3.67 -1.61 17.99
CA VAL A 328 -2.39 -2.08 17.49
C VAL A 328 -1.76 -3.05 18.49
N ALA A 329 -1.19 -4.16 18.00
CA ALA A 329 -0.45 -5.13 18.82
C ALA A 329 0.73 -5.75 18.04
N ASN A 330 1.45 -6.68 18.67
CA ASN A 330 2.52 -7.43 18.01
C ASN A 330 1.97 -8.45 17.00
N ASP A 331 2.79 -8.86 16.05
CA ASP A 331 2.52 -9.86 15.02
C ASP A 331 2.76 -11.30 15.51
N ASP A 332 2.11 -11.65 16.63
CA ASP A 332 2.10 -12.97 17.24
C ASP A 332 0.68 -13.34 17.73
N VAL A 333 0.45 -14.62 18.03
CA VAL A 333 -0.87 -15.10 18.50
C VAL A 333 -1.36 -14.34 19.72
N ARG A 334 -0.47 -14.01 20.67
CA ARG A 334 -0.82 -13.27 21.88
C ARG A 334 -1.25 -11.85 21.57
N GLY A 335 -0.54 -11.15 20.66
CA GLY A 335 -0.88 -9.81 20.21
C GLY A 335 -2.24 -9.78 19.50
N ILE A 336 -2.48 -10.71 18.58
CA ILE A 336 -3.76 -10.80 17.87
C ILE A 336 -4.92 -11.13 18.83
N SER A 337 -4.70 -12.06 19.78
CA SER A 337 -5.68 -12.35 20.83
C SER A 337 -6.02 -11.12 21.67
N LEU A 338 -5.02 -10.28 21.97
CA LEU A 338 -5.24 -9.01 22.69
C LEU A 338 -6.10 -8.04 21.88
N LEU A 339 -5.86 -7.91 20.56
CA LEU A 339 -6.68 -7.07 19.67
C LEU A 339 -8.16 -7.47 19.74
N LEU A 340 -8.43 -8.77 19.57
CA LEU A 340 -9.79 -9.30 19.58
C LEU A 340 -10.45 -9.16 20.95
N LYS A 341 -9.75 -9.50 22.05
CA LYS A 341 -10.26 -9.33 23.42
C LYS A 341 -10.63 -7.89 23.72
N ARG A 342 -9.76 -6.93 23.36
CA ARG A 342 -10.05 -5.50 23.52
C ARG A 342 -11.28 -5.09 22.73
N TRP A 343 -11.42 -5.54 21.48
CA TRP A 343 -12.59 -5.24 20.66
C TRP A 343 -13.88 -5.79 21.26
N PHE A 344 -13.89 -7.06 21.70
CA PHE A 344 -15.08 -7.68 22.27
C PHE A 344 -15.45 -7.13 23.65
N SER A 345 -14.51 -6.50 24.37
CA SER A 345 -14.81 -5.83 25.65
C SER A 345 -15.45 -4.45 25.50
N LEU A 346 -15.40 -3.84 24.30
CA LEU A 346 -15.99 -2.53 24.05
C LEU A 346 -17.53 -2.59 24.08
N ASN A 347 -18.14 -1.59 24.70
CA ASN A 347 -19.56 -1.34 24.59
C ASN A 347 -19.92 -0.68 23.24
N LYS A 348 -21.23 -0.53 22.98
CA LYS A 348 -21.73 0.03 21.70
C LYS A 348 -21.28 1.48 21.47
N GLN A 349 -21.20 2.29 22.52
CA GLN A 349 -20.79 3.69 22.42
C GLN A 349 -19.31 3.80 22.07
N GLU A 350 -18.44 3.04 22.74
CA GLU A 350 -17.00 3.00 22.44
C GLU A 350 -16.71 2.55 21.01
N LYS A 351 -17.44 1.54 20.49
CA LYS A 351 -17.36 1.12 19.10
C LYS A 351 -17.79 2.22 18.13
N ALA A 352 -18.87 2.96 18.46
CA ALA A 352 -19.32 4.08 17.64
C ALA A 352 -18.31 5.24 17.63
N GLU A 353 -17.72 5.57 18.77
CA GLU A 353 -16.65 6.59 18.87
C GLU A 353 -15.44 6.19 18.03
N MET A 354 -15.02 4.92 18.10
CA MET A 354 -13.90 4.43 17.27
C MET A 354 -14.22 4.50 15.78
N ALA A 355 -15.47 4.28 15.37
CA ALA A 355 -15.90 4.44 13.97
C ALA A 355 -15.87 5.92 13.51
N VAL A 356 -16.21 6.85 14.38
CA VAL A 356 -16.06 8.31 14.12
C VAL A 356 -14.58 8.65 13.97
N ASN A 357 -13.73 8.18 14.88
CA ASN A 357 -12.28 8.37 14.83
C ASN A 357 -11.67 7.77 13.55
N ALA A 358 -12.18 6.63 13.08
CA ALA A 358 -11.75 6.01 11.82
C ALA A 358 -12.04 6.93 10.62
N ALA A 359 -13.23 7.51 10.54
CA ALA A 359 -13.58 8.46 9.49
C ALA A 359 -12.73 9.73 9.53
N GLN A 360 -12.47 10.26 10.73
CA GLN A 360 -11.63 11.44 10.92
C GLN A 360 -10.17 11.15 10.53
N CYS A 361 -9.61 10.03 11.00
CA CYS A 361 -8.26 9.59 10.66
C CYS A 361 -8.07 9.44 9.14
N TYR A 362 -9.06 8.84 8.46
CA TYR A 362 -9.06 8.78 7.00
C TYR A 362 -9.01 10.18 6.37
N SER A 363 -9.91 11.07 6.78
CA SER A 363 -10.02 12.43 6.21
C SER A 363 -8.73 13.23 6.36
N GLU A 364 -8.09 13.14 7.53
CA GLU A 364 -6.91 13.93 7.88
C GLU A 364 -5.59 13.35 7.35
N LYS A 365 -5.48 12.00 7.30
CA LYS A 365 -4.21 11.32 7.06
C LYS A 365 -4.16 10.52 5.76
N PHE A 366 -5.30 10.01 5.29
CA PHE A 366 -5.33 8.99 4.24
C PHE A 366 -6.23 9.33 3.06
N SER A 367 -6.88 10.51 3.02
CA SER A 367 -7.64 10.91 1.84
C SER A 367 -6.72 11.21 0.67
N ILE A 368 -7.14 10.84 -0.54
CA ILE A 368 -6.32 11.05 -1.74
C ILE A 368 -6.14 12.54 -2.05
N GLU A 369 -7.13 13.35 -1.72
CA GLU A 369 -7.10 14.80 -1.90
C GLU A 369 -6.00 15.42 -1.02
N ALA A 370 -5.95 15.08 0.28
CA ALA A 370 -4.91 15.57 1.19
C ALA A 370 -3.51 15.08 0.75
N ALA A 371 -3.39 13.81 0.39
CA ALA A 371 -2.14 13.24 -0.09
C ALA A 371 -1.63 13.91 -1.38
N ALA A 372 -2.52 14.28 -2.28
CA ALA A 372 -2.15 14.97 -3.52
C ALA A 372 -1.68 16.39 -3.27
N VAL A 373 -2.29 17.11 -2.33
CA VAL A 373 -1.85 18.46 -1.92
C VAL A 373 -0.46 18.41 -1.25
N ASP A 374 -0.20 17.39 -0.43
CA ASP A 374 1.12 17.22 0.18
C ASP A 374 2.19 16.88 -0.87
N LEU A 375 1.85 16.00 -1.83
CA LEU A 375 2.74 15.70 -2.95
C LEU A 375 2.99 16.94 -3.82
N GLU A 376 1.95 17.68 -4.18
CA GLU A 376 2.07 18.92 -4.96
C GLU A 376 3.02 19.92 -4.28
N ARG A 377 2.80 20.16 -2.98
CA ARG A 377 3.64 21.08 -2.18
C ARG A 377 5.10 20.65 -2.23
N GLU A 378 5.39 19.36 -2.04
CA GLU A 378 6.76 18.85 -2.10
C GLU A 378 7.38 19.01 -3.50
N LEU A 379 6.63 18.73 -4.56
CA LEU A 379 7.11 18.91 -5.92
C LEU A 379 7.41 20.37 -6.25
N LEU A 380 6.57 21.30 -5.81
CA LEU A 380 6.79 22.74 -5.98
C LEU A 380 8.03 23.21 -5.20
N ASN A 381 8.19 22.80 -3.94
CA ASN A 381 9.37 23.11 -3.13
C ASN A 381 10.67 22.66 -3.83
N VAL A 382 10.67 21.47 -4.41
CA VAL A 382 11.82 20.91 -5.13
C VAL A 382 12.14 21.67 -6.42
N ILE A 383 11.12 22.17 -7.12
CA ILE A 383 11.29 23.02 -8.32
C ILE A 383 11.85 24.40 -7.93
N GLU A 384 11.30 25.02 -6.88
CA GLU A 384 11.72 26.33 -6.40
C GLU A 384 13.16 26.32 -5.88
N ALA A 385 13.55 25.32 -5.09
CA ALA A 385 14.91 25.18 -4.56
C ALA A 385 15.97 25.19 -5.68
N LYS A 386 15.66 24.60 -6.83
CA LYS A 386 16.52 24.61 -8.00
C LYS A 386 16.70 26.00 -8.63
N SER A 387 15.71 26.87 -8.51
CA SER A 387 15.76 28.21 -9.14
C SER A 387 16.77 29.14 -8.47
N TYR A 388 17.29 28.76 -7.30
CA TYR A 388 18.28 29.49 -6.51
C TYR A 388 19.70 28.92 -6.60
N GLU A 389 19.92 27.75 -7.26
CA GLU A 389 21.20 27.14 -7.57
C GLU A 389 21.65 27.46 -9.02
#